data_1b2b3cb78fb1399f06be887f180c0031
#
_entry.id   1b2b3cb78fb1399f06be887f180c0031
#
_cell.length_a   1.000
_cell.length_b   1.000
_cell.length_c   1.000
_cell.angle_alpha   90.00
_cell.angle_beta   90.00
_cell.angle_gamma   90.00
#
_symmetry.space_group_name_H-M   'P 1'
#
loop_
_entity.id
_entity.type
_entity.pdbx_description
1 polymer ?
#
loop_
_entity_poly.entity_id
_entity_poly.type
_entity_poly.pdbx_seq_one_letter_code
_entity_poly.pdbx_strand_id
1 'polypeptide(L)'
;MTSSTGADEDVARSQVADRITVALIPKASEDLQLLQERTNLSKTDIANRAITLYEFIDAQLRDGREVLIRDNDTGEIQIVRFL
;
A
#
# COMPACT_ATOMS: atom_id res chain seq x y z
N MET A 1 15.96 16.61 -0.68
CA MET A 1 15.83 16.23 -0.10
C MET A 1 15.58 16.04 0.37
N THR A 2 15.55 15.69 0.28
CA THR A 2 15.45 15.28 0.86
C THR A 2 15.04 14.78 1.19
N SER A 3 15.09 14.33 0.98
CA SER A 3 14.89 13.67 1.47
C SER A 3 14.62 13.03 1.61
N SER A 4 14.75 12.59 1.28
CA SER A 4 14.68 11.86 1.73
C SER A 4 14.68 11.23 2.07
N THR A 5 14.98 10.88 1.80
CA THR A 5 14.99 10.26 2.55
C THR A 5 14.66 10.16 3.11
N GLY A 6 15.17 10.03 2.40
CA GLY A 6 14.87 9.55 3.64
C GLY A 6 13.55 9.90 3.96
N ALA A 7 13.00 10.42 3.11
CA ALA A 7 11.71 10.86 3.39
C ALA A 7 10.86 9.77 3.91
N ASP A 8 11.00 8.61 3.39
CA ASP A 8 10.15 7.57 3.86
C ASP A 8 10.45 7.18 5.25
N GLU A 9 11.66 7.14 5.56
CA GLU A 9 11.96 6.80 6.87
C GLU A 9 11.49 7.89 7.77
N ASP A 10 11.26 9.04 7.23
CA ASP A 10 10.76 10.11 8.02
C ASP A 10 9.35 9.89 8.45
N VAL A 11 8.57 9.14 7.73
CA VAL A 11 7.24 8.83 8.18
C VAL A 11 7.31 8.18 9.53
N ALA A 12 8.17 7.21 9.69
CA ALA A 12 8.27 6.50 10.94
C ALA A 12 8.89 7.33 12.02
N ARG A 13 9.83 8.15 11.66
CA ARG A 13 10.56 8.90 12.66
C ARG A 13 9.98 10.23 12.96
N SER A 14 9.23 10.76 12.02
CA SER A 14 8.78 12.10 12.17
C SER A 14 7.70 12.14 13.20
N GLN A 15 6.54 12.19 12.81
CA GLN A 15 5.45 12.41 13.72
C GLN A 15 4.42 11.35 13.55
N VAL A 16 4.12 10.70 14.65
CA VAL A 16 3.03 9.75 14.66
C VAL A 16 1.77 10.55 14.91
N ALA A 17 0.91 10.62 13.90
CA ALA A 17 -0.33 11.34 14.02
C ALA A 17 -1.39 10.50 14.73
N ASP A 18 -1.28 9.17 14.61
CA ASP A 18 -2.30 8.30 15.13
C ASP A 18 -1.73 6.90 15.33
N ARG A 19 -2.32 6.14 16.21
CA ARG A 19 -1.96 4.73 16.41
C ARG A 19 -3.22 3.91 16.37
N ILE A 20 -3.19 2.84 15.57
CA ILE A 20 -4.33 1.94 15.48
C ILE A 20 -3.88 0.53 15.80
N THR A 21 -4.80 -0.27 16.32
CA THR A 21 -4.59 -1.68 16.52
C THR A 21 -5.53 -2.40 15.57
N VAL A 22 -4.98 -3.32 14.78
CA VAL A 22 -5.75 -3.99 13.74
C VAL A 22 -5.58 -5.49 13.89
N ALA A 23 -6.70 -6.21 13.88
CA ALA A 23 -6.68 -7.66 13.80
C ALA A 23 -6.68 -8.05 12.32
N LEU A 24 -5.72 -8.86 11.91
CA LEU A 24 -5.60 -9.27 10.52
C LEU A 24 -6.27 -10.62 10.30
N ILE A 25 -7.05 -10.71 9.23
CA ILE A 25 -7.55 -12.02 8.80
C ILE A 25 -6.37 -12.82 8.25
N PRO A 26 -6.49 -14.15 8.19
CA PRO A 26 -5.34 -14.98 7.76
C PRO A 26 -4.73 -14.56 6.43
N LYS A 27 -5.54 -14.23 5.45
CA LYS A 27 -5.03 -13.80 4.15
C LYS A 27 -4.18 -12.54 4.26
N ALA A 28 -4.65 -11.55 5.02
CA ALA A 28 -3.91 -10.31 5.20
C ALA A 28 -2.63 -10.55 5.98
N SER A 29 -2.66 -11.46 6.95
CA SER A 29 -1.47 -11.79 7.73
C SER A 29 -0.40 -12.44 6.85
N GLU A 30 -0.79 -13.35 5.96
CA GLU A 30 0.13 -13.95 5.02
C GLU A 30 0.70 -12.92 4.06
N ASP A 31 -0.15 -12.06 3.55
CA ASP A 31 0.29 -11.03 2.60
C ASP A 31 1.26 -10.06 3.25
N LEU A 32 1.02 -9.71 4.51
CA LEU A 32 1.93 -8.85 5.23
C LEU A 32 3.31 -9.50 5.34
N GLN A 33 3.35 -10.79 5.66
CA GLN A 33 4.61 -11.50 5.75
C GLN A 33 5.34 -11.52 4.40
N LEU A 34 4.62 -11.78 3.32
CA LEU A 34 5.21 -11.79 1.98
C LEU A 34 5.76 -10.41 1.62
N LEU A 35 5.02 -9.36 1.95
CA LEU A 35 5.48 -8.01 1.67
C LEU A 35 6.74 -7.67 2.45
N GLN A 36 6.81 -8.09 3.72
CA GLN A 36 8.01 -7.85 4.51
C GLN A 36 9.22 -8.56 3.90
N GLU A 37 9.03 -9.79 3.42
CA GLU A 37 10.11 -10.55 2.81
C GLU A 37 10.60 -9.93 1.52
N ARG A 38 9.67 -9.42 0.70
CA ARG A 38 10.03 -8.84 -0.59
C ARG A 38 10.63 -7.45 -0.48
N THR A 39 10.16 -6.67 0.47
CA THR A 39 10.49 -5.24 0.51
C THR A 39 11.43 -4.87 1.63
N ASN A 40 11.59 -5.73 2.63
CA ASN A 40 12.33 -5.43 3.85
C ASN A 40 11.77 -4.23 4.61
N LEU A 41 10.51 -3.90 4.39
CA LEU A 41 9.87 -2.83 5.12
C LEU A 41 9.32 -3.34 6.43
N SER A 42 9.20 -2.46 7.41
CA SER A 42 8.58 -2.80 8.68
C SER A 42 7.08 -2.91 8.50
N LYS A 43 6.40 -3.53 9.47
CA LYS A 43 4.94 -3.61 9.44
C LYS A 43 4.32 -2.22 9.43
N THR A 44 4.89 -1.29 10.19
CA THR A 44 4.42 0.08 10.22
C THR A 44 4.49 0.73 8.84
N ASP A 45 5.63 0.57 8.17
CA ASP A 45 5.80 1.16 6.85
C ASP A 45 4.83 0.57 5.84
N ILE A 46 4.66 -0.76 5.88
CA ILE A 46 3.73 -1.41 4.97
C ILE A 46 2.31 -0.92 5.22
N ALA A 47 1.91 -0.82 6.49
CA ALA A 47 0.57 -0.36 6.82
C ALA A 47 0.33 1.06 6.33
N ASN A 48 1.31 1.95 6.52
CA ASN A 48 1.17 3.33 6.03
C ASN A 48 1.05 3.38 4.51
N ARG A 49 1.86 2.60 3.81
CA ARG A 49 1.80 2.56 2.35
C ARG A 49 0.49 1.96 1.86
N ALA A 50 0.02 0.91 2.53
CA ALA A 50 -1.22 0.24 2.15
C ALA A 50 -2.41 1.18 2.31
N ILE A 51 -2.47 1.91 3.40
CA ILE A 51 -3.57 2.84 3.64
C ILE A 51 -3.57 3.95 2.62
N THR A 52 -2.39 4.52 2.36
CA THR A 52 -2.27 5.59 1.38
C THR A 52 -2.67 5.11 -0.01
N LEU A 53 -2.25 3.90 -0.37
CA LEU A 53 -2.59 3.34 -1.66
C LEU A 53 -4.09 3.05 -1.77
N TYR A 54 -4.67 2.49 -0.72
CA TYR A 54 -6.09 2.16 -0.75
C TYR A 54 -6.93 3.43 -0.88
N GLU A 55 -6.56 4.47 -0.15
CA GLU A 55 -7.29 5.74 -0.24
C GLU A 55 -7.22 6.29 -1.66
N PHE A 56 -6.05 6.25 -2.28
CA PHE A 56 -5.90 6.71 -3.65
C PHE A 56 -6.82 5.93 -4.60
N ILE A 57 -6.81 4.61 -4.47
CA ILE A 57 -7.63 3.75 -5.33
C ILE A 57 -9.11 3.99 -5.08
N ASP A 58 -9.51 4.08 -3.82
CA ASP A 58 -10.91 4.29 -3.48
C ASP A 58 -11.41 5.62 -4.07
N ALA A 59 -10.59 6.66 -4.00
CA ALA A 59 -10.96 7.96 -4.57
C ALA A 59 -11.16 7.86 -6.08
N GLN A 60 -10.31 7.10 -6.78
CA GLN A 60 -10.47 6.90 -8.22
C GLN A 60 -11.78 6.20 -8.55
N LEU A 61 -12.11 5.18 -7.77
CA LEU A 61 -13.35 4.44 -8.00
C LEU A 61 -14.57 5.33 -7.77
N ARG A 62 -14.54 6.17 -6.75
CA ARG A 62 -15.65 7.07 -6.46
C ARG A 62 -15.85 8.11 -7.57
N ASP A 63 -14.77 8.47 -8.27
CA ASP A 63 -14.85 9.38 -9.40
C ASP A 63 -15.27 8.68 -10.69
N GLY A 64 -15.65 7.43 -10.61
CA GLY A 64 -16.13 6.68 -11.78
C GLY A 64 -15.03 6.08 -12.62
N ARG A 65 -13.81 5.99 -12.10
CA ARG A 65 -12.69 5.39 -12.84
C ARG A 65 -12.54 3.93 -12.46
N GLU A 66 -11.80 3.22 -13.30
CA GLU A 66 -11.48 1.82 -13.07
C GLU A 66 -10.01 1.69 -12.77
N VAL A 67 -9.64 0.65 -12.03
CA VAL A 67 -8.24 0.33 -11.78
C VAL A 67 -7.85 -0.82 -12.69
N LEU A 68 -6.85 -0.58 -13.51
CA LEU A 68 -6.41 -1.54 -14.51
C LEU A 68 -4.95 -1.92 -14.27
N ILE A 69 -4.63 -3.17 -14.55
CA ILE A 69 -3.24 -3.64 -14.52
C ILE A 69 -2.92 -4.13 -15.93
N ARG A 70 -1.83 -3.63 -16.49
CA ARG A 70 -1.39 -4.02 -17.81
C ARG A 70 -0.12 -4.85 -17.71
N ASP A 71 -0.10 -5.98 -18.38
CA ASP A 71 1.09 -6.80 -18.48
C ASP A 71 2.03 -6.13 -19.51
N ASN A 72 3.24 -5.80 -19.08
CA ASN A 72 4.18 -5.10 -19.95
C ASN A 72 4.68 -5.95 -21.11
N ASP A 73 4.71 -7.27 -20.93
CA ASP A 73 5.21 -8.15 -21.97
C ASP A 73 4.18 -8.43 -23.05
N THR A 74 2.94 -8.70 -22.63
CA THR A 74 1.88 -9.10 -23.57
C THR A 74 0.95 -7.96 -23.94
N GLY A 75 0.93 -6.90 -23.18
CA GLY A 75 -0.02 -5.80 -23.37
C GLY A 75 -1.40 -6.10 -22.85
N GLU A 76 -1.59 -7.26 -22.27
CA GLU A 76 -2.91 -7.66 -21.77
C GLU A 76 -3.31 -6.79 -20.58
N ILE A 77 -4.60 -6.44 -20.53
CA ILE A 77 -5.12 -5.56 -19.49
C ILE A 77 -6.14 -6.32 -18.66
N GLN A 78 -6.01 -6.17 -17.34
CA GLN A 78 -6.91 -6.76 -16.36
C GLN A 78 -7.61 -5.66 -15.60
N ILE A 79 -8.91 -5.79 -15.41
CA ILE A 79 -9.65 -4.87 -14.54
C ILE A 79 -9.57 -5.43 -13.12
N VAL A 80 -9.15 -4.59 -12.18
CA VAL A 80 -9.06 -4.99 -10.79
C VAL A 80 -10.35 -4.59 -10.09
N ARG A 81 -10.96 -5.55 -9.40
CA ARG A 81 -12.20 -5.30 -8.68
C ARG A 81 -11.93 -5.37 -7.19
N PHE A 82 -12.44 -4.39 -6.49
CA PHE A 82 -12.34 -4.32 -5.03
C PHE A 82 -13.73 -4.50 -4.45
N LEU A 83 -13.82 -5.32 -3.45
CA LEU A 83 -15.10 -5.60 -2.81
C LEU A 83 -15.45 -4.59 -1.74
#